data_cd0df439b5fddda9daa8684d203e0a14
#
_entry.id   cd0df439b5fddda9daa8684d203e0a14
#
_cell.length_a   1.000
_cell.length_b   1.000
_cell.length_c   1.000
_cell.angle_alpha   90.00
_cell.angle_beta   90.00
_cell.angle_gamma   90.00
#
_symmetry.space_group_name_H-M   'P 1'
#
loop_
_entity.id
_entity.type
_entity.pdbx_description
1 polymer ?
#
loop_
_entity_poly.entity_id
_entity_poly.type
_entity_poly.pdbx_seq_one_letter_code
_entity_poly.pdbx_strand_id
1 'polypeptide(L)'
;MSVKLSHIIAGTMNWGIWDKNLSTTEMSHLINICIENKITTFDHADIYGGYTTEAAFGKALTESKVDRKKIQLITKCGIEHISENRPKNKVKHYDYSAAYIIWSVENSLKNLQTDYLDALLLHRPSPLMQADEIAEAVEKLKSEGK
;
A
#
# COMPACT_ATOMS: atom_id res chain seq x y z
N MET A 1 4.78 -8.47 18.05
CA MET A 1 4.93 -9.69 17.20
C MET A 1 5.74 -9.31 15.98
N SER A 2 6.67 -10.17 15.52
CA SER A 2 7.38 -9.93 14.26
C SER A 2 6.51 -10.37 13.08
N VAL A 3 6.36 -9.51 12.07
CA VAL A 3 5.66 -9.87 10.82
C VAL A 3 6.53 -10.88 10.07
N LYS A 4 5.96 -12.02 9.70
CA LYS A 4 6.67 -13.03 8.91
C LYS A 4 6.32 -12.83 7.44
N LEU A 5 7.28 -12.35 6.66
CA LEU A 5 7.15 -12.16 5.22
C LEU A 5 7.53 -13.42 4.46
N SER A 6 7.00 -13.60 3.24
CA SER A 6 7.45 -14.66 2.33
C SER A 6 8.86 -14.36 1.79
N HIS A 7 9.59 -15.40 1.38
CA HIS A 7 10.97 -15.25 0.86
C HIS A 7 11.04 -14.38 -0.41
N ILE A 8 9.99 -14.46 -1.24
CA ILE A 8 9.82 -13.62 -2.42
C ILE A 8 8.62 -12.72 -2.16
N ILE A 9 8.74 -11.45 -2.48
CA ILE A 9 7.69 -10.45 -2.33
C ILE A 9 7.21 -10.04 -3.71
N ALA A 10 5.90 -10.06 -3.94
CA ALA A 10 5.29 -9.62 -5.18
C ALA A 10 5.15 -8.08 -5.18
N GLY A 11 5.96 -7.38 -5.98
CA GLY A 11 5.84 -5.93 -6.18
C GLY A 11 4.71 -5.61 -7.15
N THR A 12 3.80 -4.74 -6.75
CA THR A 12 2.58 -4.45 -7.52
C THR A 12 2.66 -3.18 -8.38
N MET A 13 3.78 -2.46 -8.38
CA MET A 13 3.95 -1.20 -9.09
C MET A 13 3.56 -1.29 -10.57
N ASN A 14 3.91 -2.39 -11.21
CA ASN A 14 3.70 -2.61 -12.64
C ASN A 14 2.38 -3.32 -12.97
N TRP A 15 1.55 -3.63 -11.98
CA TRP A 15 0.28 -4.33 -12.21
C TRP A 15 -0.83 -3.38 -12.67
N GLY A 16 -0.76 -2.12 -12.27
CA GLY A 16 -1.71 -1.07 -12.63
C GLY A 16 -1.35 -0.34 -13.93
N ILE A 17 -1.92 0.85 -14.08
CA ILE A 17 -1.87 1.67 -15.29
C ILE A 17 -0.46 2.17 -15.69
N TRP A 18 0.53 2.02 -14.83
CA TRP A 18 1.91 2.43 -15.18
C TRP A 18 2.63 1.44 -16.11
N ASP A 19 2.15 0.19 -16.24
CA ASP A 19 2.75 -0.80 -17.13
C ASP A 19 1.68 -1.80 -17.64
N LYS A 20 1.38 -2.87 -16.90
CA LYS A 20 0.56 -3.99 -17.39
C LYS A 20 -0.93 -3.68 -17.47
N ASN A 21 -1.40 -2.76 -16.67
CA ASN A 21 -2.81 -2.37 -16.59
C ASN A 21 -3.75 -3.60 -16.53
N LEU A 22 -3.43 -4.53 -15.64
CA LEU A 22 -4.17 -5.77 -15.48
C LEU A 22 -5.64 -5.49 -15.13
N SER A 23 -6.54 -6.23 -15.76
CA SER A 23 -7.94 -6.26 -15.34
C SER A 23 -8.08 -6.87 -13.95
N THR A 24 -9.23 -6.68 -13.30
CA THR A 24 -9.49 -7.26 -11.98
C THR A 24 -9.33 -8.78 -12.00
N THR A 25 -9.83 -9.46 -13.01
CA THR A 25 -9.74 -10.92 -13.15
C THR A 25 -8.31 -11.40 -13.38
N GLU A 26 -7.53 -10.73 -14.25
CA GLU A 26 -6.11 -11.07 -14.45
C GLU A 26 -5.30 -10.88 -13.17
N MET A 27 -5.54 -9.78 -12.46
CA MET A 27 -4.86 -9.50 -11.19
C MET A 27 -5.26 -10.50 -10.11
N SER A 28 -6.54 -10.89 -10.04
CA SER A 28 -7.07 -11.94 -9.14
C SER A 28 -6.42 -13.30 -9.43
N HIS A 29 -6.30 -13.65 -10.71
CA HIS A 29 -5.61 -14.89 -11.11
C HIS A 29 -4.13 -14.86 -10.71
N LEU A 30 -3.45 -13.74 -10.92
CA LEU A 30 -2.04 -13.58 -10.55
C LEU A 30 -1.83 -13.66 -9.03
N ILE A 31 -2.76 -13.12 -8.23
CA ILE A 31 -2.75 -13.27 -6.76
C ILE A 31 -2.80 -14.77 -6.40
N ASN A 32 -3.72 -15.53 -7.00
CA ASN A 32 -3.83 -16.97 -6.74
C ASN A 32 -2.54 -17.73 -7.12
N ILE A 33 -1.95 -17.42 -8.28
CA ILE A 33 -0.64 -17.99 -8.69
C ILE A 33 0.44 -17.68 -7.66
N CYS A 34 0.49 -16.45 -7.14
CA CYS A 34 1.43 -16.09 -6.08
C CYS A 34 1.25 -16.98 -4.84
N ILE A 35 0.02 -17.13 -4.37
CA ILE A 35 -0.30 -17.96 -3.19
C ILE A 35 0.08 -19.42 -3.40
N GLU A 36 -0.25 -20.01 -4.55
CA GLU A 36 0.11 -21.40 -4.91
C GLU A 36 1.64 -21.61 -4.86
N ASN A 37 2.41 -20.58 -5.21
CA ASN A 37 3.87 -20.59 -5.16
C ASN A 37 4.46 -20.06 -3.83
N LYS A 38 3.66 -19.96 -2.76
CA LYS A 38 4.08 -19.51 -1.43
C LYS A 38 4.60 -18.06 -1.39
N ILE A 39 4.22 -17.25 -2.35
CA ILE A 39 4.44 -15.81 -2.38
C ILE A 39 3.21 -15.18 -1.73
N THR A 40 3.30 -14.89 -0.43
CA THR A 40 2.16 -14.40 0.36
C THR A 40 2.26 -12.92 0.69
N THR A 41 3.39 -12.29 0.39
CA THR A 41 3.63 -10.88 0.66
C THR A 41 3.51 -10.06 -0.61
N PHE A 42 2.70 -8.99 -0.55
CA PHE A 42 2.47 -8.05 -1.66
C PHE A 42 2.94 -6.66 -1.23
N ASP A 43 3.77 -6.04 -2.08
CA ASP A 43 4.37 -4.74 -1.84
C ASP A 43 3.71 -3.66 -2.70
N HIS A 44 3.04 -2.74 -2.02
CA HIS A 44 2.32 -1.61 -2.59
C HIS A 44 2.99 -0.28 -2.26
N ALA A 45 2.48 0.79 -2.81
CA ALA A 45 2.63 2.15 -2.34
C ALA A 45 1.39 2.95 -2.77
N ASP A 46 1.04 3.95 -1.96
CA ASP A 46 -0.10 4.83 -2.22
C ASP A 46 -0.04 5.48 -3.61
N ILE A 47 1.16 5.89 -4.05
CA ILE A 47 1.36 6.58 -5.34
C ILE A 47 1.30 5.66 -6.58
N TYR A 48 1.35 4.33 -6.42
CA TYR A 48 1.43 3.44 -7.58
C TYR A 48 0.23 3.60 -8.51
N GLY A 49 0.52 3.61 -9.83
CA GLY A 49 -0.50 3.89 -10.84
C GLY A 49 -1.13 5.27 -10.70
N GLY A 50 -0.40 6.27 -10.17
CA GLY A 50 -0.98 7.57 -9.90
C GLY A 50 -2.10 7.52 -8.87
N TYR A 51 -1.95 6.74 -7.80
CA TYR A 51 -2.91 6.50 -6.71
C TYR A 51 -4.10 5.60 -7.08
N THR A 52 -3.92 4.66 -8.02
CA THR A 52 -5.01 3.76 -8.45
C THR A 52 -4.74 2.28 -8.21
N THR A 53 -3.46 1.87 -8.11
CA THR A 53 -3.09 0.45 -8.07
C THR A 53 -3.60 -0.25 -6.81
N GLU A 54 -3.58 0.39 -5.64
CA GLU A 54 -4.12 -0.21 -4.42
C GLU A 54 -5.62 -0.53 -4.55
N ALA A 55 -6.40 0.38 -5.14
CA ALA A 55 -7.84 0.16 -5.33
C ALA A 55 -8.13 -0.96 -6.35
N ALA A 56 -7.31 -1.06 -7.41
CA ALA A 56 -7.40 -2.16 -8.36
C ALA A 56 -7.07 -3.50 -7.70
N PHE A 57 -5.98 -3.54 -6.90
CA PHE A 57 -5.59 -4.73 -6.14
C PHE A 57 -6.64 -5.14 -5.12
N GLY A 58 -7.21 -4.21 -4.35
CA GLY A 58 -8.25 -4.52 -3.35
C GLY A 58 -9.47 -5.19 -3.97
N LYS A 59 -9.92 -4.73 -5.14
CA LYS A 59 -10.98 -5.39 -5.91
C LYS A 59 -10.58 -6.82 -6.33
N ALA A 60 -9.37 -6.97 -6.86
CA ALA A 60 -8.86 -8.26 -7.29
C ALA A 60 -8.65 -9.23 -6.12
N LEU A 61 -8.22 -8.75 -4.97
CA LEU A 61 -8.07 -9.54 -3.76
C LEU A 61 -9.44 -10.08 -3.29
N THR A 62 -10.47 -9.24 -3.31
CA THR A 62 -11.84 -9.68 -3.01
C THR A 62 -12.33 -10.74 -3.98
N GLU A 63 -12.09 -10.57 -5.29
CA GLU A 63 -12.46 -11.55 -6.33
C GLU A 63 -11.69 -12.86 -6.18
N SER A 64 -10.42 -12.82 -5.77
CA SER A 64 -9.56 -14.01 -5.58
C SER A 64 -10.03 -14.93 -4.46
N LYS A 65 -10.85 -14.43 -3.53
CA LYS A 65 -11.34 -15.14 -2.33
C LYS A 65 -10.21 -15.62 -1.40
N VAL A 66 -9.02 -15.07 -1.54
CA VAL A 66 -7.89 -15.34 -0.64
C VAL A 66 -8.20 -14.76 0.74
N ASP A 67 -8.04 -15.59 1.77
CA ASP A 67 -8.21 -15.14 3.16
C ASP A 67 -7.12 -14.10 3.49
N ARG A 68 -7.54 -12.89 3.94
CA ARG A 68 -6.65 -11.79 4.34
C ARG A 68 -5.58 -12.23 5.34
N LYS A 69 -5.89 -13.17 6.21
CA LYS A 69 -4.97 -13.68 7.25
C LYS A 69 -3.82 -14.53 6.69
N LYS A 70 -3.93 -14.97 5.43
CA LYS A 70 -2.91 -15.79 4.77
C LYS A 70 -1.88 -14.97 4.00
N ILE A 71 -2.09 -13.66 3.89
CA ILE A 71 -1.22 -12.75 3.13
C ILE A 71 -0.69 -11.63 4.02
N GLN A 72 0.37 -11.00 3.56
CA GLN A 72 0.93 -9.80 4.14
C GLN A 72 0.86 -8.66 3.12
N LEU A 73 0.30 -7.54 3.52
CA LEU A 73 0.21 -6.33 2.73
C LEU A 73 1.17 -5.28 3.30
N ILE A 74 2.15 -4.92 2.49
CA ILE A 74 3.06 -3.80 2.74
C ILE A 74 2.58 -2.65 1.89
N THR A 75 2.49 -1.44 2.45
CA THR A 75 2.34 -0.22 1.64
C THR A 75 3.28 0.87 2.12
N LYS A 76 3.34 1.97 1.38
CA LYS A 76 4.27 3.07 1.62
C LYS A 76 3.53 4.38 1.42
N CYS A 77 3.92 5.39 2.21
CA CYS A 77 3.42 6.75 2.07
C CYS A 77 4.55 7.78 2.19
N GLY A 78 4.24 9.05 1.93
CA GLY A 78 5.14 10.17 2.12
C GLY A 78 5.61 10.86 0.85
N ILE A 79 5.46 10.24 -0.34
CA ILE A 79 5.68 10.93 -1.61
C ILE A 79 4.35 11.52 -2.07
N GLU A 80 4.31 12.83 -2.24
CA GLU A 80 3.22 13.54 -2.92
C GLU A 80 3.57 13.68 -4.40
N HIS A 81 2.98 12.79 -5.21
CA HIS A 81 3.20 12.76 -6.67
C HIS A 81 2.17 13.58 -7.42
N ILE A 82 2.58 14.21 -8.54
CA ILE A 82 1.66 14.92 -9.43
C ILE A 82 0.79 13.87 -10.14
N SER A 83 -0.52 13.99 -10.01
CA SER A 83 -1.47 13.08 -10.62
C SER A 83 -2.83 13.75 -10.78
N GLU A 84 -3.61 13.33 -11.78
CA GLU A 84 -5.00 13.73 -11.93
C GLU A 84 -5.85 13.33 -10.72
N ASN A 85 -5.49 12.25 -10.04
CA ASN A 85 -6.14 11.79 -8.80
C ASN A 85 -5.73 12.61 -7.57
N ARG A 86 -4.75 13.52 -7.72
CA ARG A 86 -4.27 14.47 -6.69
C ARG A 86 -4.11 15.87 -7.30
N PRO A 87 -5.19 16.52 -7.75
CA PRO A 87 -5.10 17.77 -8.52
C PRO A 87 -4.52 18.95 -7.71
N LYS A 88 -4.47 18.82 -6.38
CA LYS A 88 -3.85 19.81 -5.50
C LYS A 88 -2.32 19.75 -5.53
N ASN A 89 -1.74 18.62 -5.89
CA ASN A 89 -0.29 18.44 -5.94
C ASN A 89 0.26 19.11 -7.21
N LYS A 90 0.85 20.29 -7.06
CA LYS A 90 1.42 21.08 -8.17
C LYS A 90 2.90 20.77 -8.43
N VAL A 91 3.59 20.26 -7.41
CA VAL A 91 4.98 19.82 -7.47
C VAL A 91 5.11 18.49 -6.76
N LYS A 92 6.06 17.66 -7.19
CA LYS A 92 6.40 16.46 -6.43
C LYS A 92 7.16 16.86 -5.16
N HIS A 93 6.70 16.41 -4.03
CA HIS A 93 7.30 16.73 -2.72
C HIS A 93 7.13 15.55 -1.76
N TYR A 94 7.60 15.72 -0.54
CA TYR A 94 7.45 14.75 0.55
C TYR A 94 6.63 15.37 1.67
N ASP A 95 5.68 14.60 2.22
CA ASP A 95 4.95 14.94 3.42
C ASP A 95 4.97 13.74 4.38
N TYR A 96 5.64 13.93 5.52
CA TYR A 96 5.72 12.94 6.60
C TYR A 96 5.11 13.47 7.89
N SER A 97 4.22 14.47 7.81
CA SER A 97 3.46 14.93 8.95
C SER A 97 2.57 13.79 9.50
N ALA A 98 2.31 13.81 10.81
CA ALA A 98 1.43 12.83 11.43
C ALA A 98 0.06 12.78 10.75
N ALA A 99 -0.49 13.95 10.43
CA ALA A 99 -1.79 14.07 9.76
C ALA A 99 -1.78 13.40 8.37
N TYR A 100 -0.73 13.61 7.57
CA TYR A 100 -0.62 13.00 6.25
C TYR A 100 -0.44 11.48 6.33
N ILE A 101 0.43 10.99 7.21
CA ILE A 101 0.66 9.54 7.38
C ILE A 101 -0.65 8.83 7.75
N ILE A 102 -1.39 9.35 8.75
CA ILE A 102 -2.66 8.78 9.18
C ILE A 102 -3.66 8.78 8.02
N TRP A 103 -3.83 9.91 7.36
CA TRP A 103 -4.72 10.05 6.22
C TRP A 103 -4.37 9.10 5.07
N SER A 104 -3.08 8.94 4.73
CA SER A 104 -2.61 8.04 3.68
C SER A 104 -2.92 6.58 4.02
N VAL A 105 -2.65 6.16 5.27
CA VAL A 105 -2.97 4.79 5.73
C VAL A 105 -4.46 4.52 5.65
N GLU A 106 -5.32 5.45 6.10
CA GLU A 106 -6.78 5.32 6.00
C GLU A 106 -7.24 5.12 4.55
N ASN A 107 -6.65 5.87 3.61
CA ASN A 107 -6.96 5.70 2.19
C ASN A 107 -6.46 4.36 1.64
N SER A 108 -5.25 3.93 2.03
CA SER A 108 -4.70 2.64 1.63
C SER A 108 -5.56 1.48 2.14
N LEU A 109 -6.00 1.52 3.40
CA LEU A 109 -6.91 0.52 3.96
C LEU A 109 -8.23 0.43 3.17
N LYS A 110 -8.82 1.59 2.87
CA LYS A 110 -10.04 1.66 2.05
C LYS A 110 -9.80 1.10 0.64
N ASN A 111 -8.70 1.47 0.00
CA ASN A 111 -8.35 1.04 -1.35
C ASN A 111 -8.07 -0.45 -1.40
N LEU A 112 -7.28 -0.97 -0.47
CA LEU A 112 -6.92 -2.39 -0.36
C LEU A 112 -8.06 -3.26 0.18
N GLN A 113 -9.17 -2.65 0.63
CA GLN A 113 -10.35 -3.31 1.22
C GLN A 113 -9.97 -4.20 2.41
N THR A 114 -9.19 -3.65 3.33
CA THR A 114 -8.69 -4.35 4.53
C THR A 114 -8.74 -3.43 5.75
N ASP A 115 -8.79 -4.02 6.94
CA ASP A 115 -8.84 -3.28 8.19
C ASP A 115 -7.44 -3.00 8.77
N TYR A 116 -6.40 -3.69 8.28
CA TYR A 116 -5.03 -3.52 8.76
C TYR A 116 -3.98 -3.73 7.67
N LEU A 117 -2.81 -3.14 7.88
CA LEU A 117 -1.59 -3.38 7.12
C LEU A 117 -0.64 -4.26 7.94
N ASP A 118 0.14 -5.11 7.29
CA ASP A 118 1.19 -5.89 7.96
C ASP A 118 2.46 -5.06 8.16
N ALA A 119 2.74 -4.12 7.25
CA ALA A 119 3.82 -3.17 7.39
C ALA A 119 3.52 -1.86 6.64
N LEU A 120 3.92 -0.74 7.23
CA LEU A 120 3.94 0.58 6.61
C LEU A 120 5.39 1.03 6.46
N LEU A 121 5.76 1.49 5.27
CA LEU A 121 7.08 2.06 5.00
C LEU A 121 6.96 3.56 4.71
N LEU A 122 7.94 4.32 5.14
CA LEU A 122 8.14 5.68 4.66
C LEU A 122 8.80 5.62 3.28
N HIS A 123 8.12 6.15 2.28
CA HIS A 123 8.50 5.99 0.87
C HIS A 123 9.63 6.96 0.51
N ARG A 124 10.85 6.57 0.80
CA ARG A 124 12.13 7.31 0.75
C ARG A 124 12.32 8.25 1.95
N PRO A 125 13.53 8.30 2.51
CA PRO A 125 13.83 9.22 3.59
C PRO A 125 13.87 10.67 3.06
N SER A 126 13.47 11.60 3.92
CA SER A 126 13.64 13.03 3.71
C SER A 126 14.43 13.63 4.87
N PRO A 127 15.40 14.53 4.63
CA PRO A 127 16.14 15.18 5.72
C PRO A 127 15.24 16.09 6.59
N LEU A 128 14.03 16.41 6.13
CA LEU A 128 13.05 17.21 6.85
C LEU A 128 12.07 16.39 7.69
N MET A 129 12.20 15.05 7.71
CA MET A 129 11.36 14.20 8.56
C MET A 129 11.56 14.52 10.04
N GLN A 130 10.46 14.59 10.77
CA GLN A 130 10.47 14.73 12.23
C GLN A 130 10.07 13.40 12.86
N ALA A 131 11.01 12.80 13.60
CA ALA A 131 10.82 11.46 14.16
C ALA A 131 9.63 11.40 15.13
N ASP A 132 9.41 12.45 15.90
CA ASP A 132 8.34 12.52 16.89
C ASP A 132 6.95 12.54 16.22
N GLU A 133 6.77 13.28 15.13
CA GLU A 133 5.52 13.29 14.35
C GLU A 133 5.22 11.93 13.74
N ILE A 134 6.26 11.28 13.21
CA ILE A 134 6.12 9.94 12.63
C ILE A 134 5.75 8.93 13.72
N ALA A 135 6.40 9.00 14.89
CA ALA A 135 6.10 8.14 16.02
C ALA A 135 4.66 8.31 16.49
N GLU A 136 4.19 9.56 16.63
CA GLU A 136 2.79 9.86 16.98
C GLU A 136 1.80 9.18 16.01
N ALA A 137 2.01 9.33 14.71
CA ALA A 137 1.17 8.73 13.69
C ALA A 137 1.14 7.19 13.81
N VAL A 138 2.33 6.58 13.95
CA VAL A 138 2.47 5.12 14.06
C VAL A 138 1.83 4.59 15.33
N GLU A 139 2.03 5.24 16.48
CA GLU A 139 1.43 4.83 17.74
C GLU A 139 -0.10 4.91 17.68
N LYS A 140 -0.65 5.98 17.11
CA LYS A 140 -2.09 6.11 16.90
C LYS A 140 -2.64 4.99 16.04
N LEU A 141 -2.08 4.76 14.85
CA LEU A 141 -2.52 3.71 13.93
C LEU A 141 -2.43 2.32 14.57
N LYS A 142 -1.36 2.02 15.31
CA LYS A 142 -1.21 0.76 16.04
C LYS A 142 -2.24 0.62 17.16
N SER A 143 -2.54 1.68 17.91
CA SER A 143 -3.56 1.64 18.97
C SER A 143 -4.96 1.39 18.40
N GLU A 144 -5.22 1.76 17.15
CA GLU A 144 -6.45 1.53 16.42
C GLU A 144 -6.47 0.16 15.69
N GLY A 145 -5.39 -0.61 15.78
CA GLY A 145 -5.28 -1.95 15.16
C GLY A 145 -5.06 -1.92 13.64
N LYS A 146 -4.61 -0.81 13.12
CA LYS A 146 -4.39 -0.59 11.69
C LYS A 146 -2.94 -0.89 11.30
#